data_4d0e33f0ca52c763b3cf44435c4ccef0
#
_entry.id   4d0e33f0ca52c763b3cf44435c4ccef0
#
_cell.length_a   1.000
_cell.length_b   1.000
_cell.length_c   1.000
_cell.angle_alpha   90.00
_cell.angle_beta   90.00
_cell.angle_gamma   90.00
#
_symmetry.space_group_name_H-M   'P 1'
#
loop_
_entity.id
_entity.type
_entity.pdbx_description
1 polymer ?
#
loop_
_entity_poly.entity_id
_entity_poly.type
_entity_poly.pdbx_seq_one_letter_code
_entity_poly.pdbx_strand_id
1 'polypeptide(L)'
;MQATLAAQSGLVDERKVRMEDALGLPHDAFTKLDPEDDEIFYEPLRLVHHIDDGAIAALTGFYRKVLPAGGVLLDLMSSWVSHLPPEIEYAAMIGHGMNKAELEANPRLSRWFIQNLNRDTRLPLADASVDAAMICVSIQYLQQPVAVLSDLARVLRPGGSLVISFSNRCFWTKAVAIWRMLDDEGHAQLVGHYLRHAGFRQIETHRLAEWVEDVSDPMIAVVGRV
;
A
#
# COMPACT_ATOMS: atom_id res chain seq x y z
N MET A 1 -9.96 33.49 -8.82
CA MET A 1 -10.14 32.03 -8.67
C MET A 1 -9.19 31.20 -9.56
N GLN A 2 -8.93 31.59 -10.83
CA GLN A 2 -7.99 30.87 -11.73
C GLN A 2 -6.52 30.92 -11.30
N ALA A 3 -6.03 31.98 -10.68
CA ALA A 3 -4.62 32.12 -10.25
C ALA A 3 -4.26 31.18 -9.08
N THR A 4 -5.22 30.82 -8.23
CA THR A 4 -5.00 29.93 -7.09
C THR A 4 -4.86 28.46 -7.49
N LEU A 5 -5.58 28.03 -8.53
CA LEU A 5 -5.50 26.67 -9.08
C LEU A 5 -4.17 26.42 -9.85
N ALA A 6 -3.69 27.42 -10.59
CA ALA A 6 -2.41 27.33 -11.29
C ALA A 6 -1.20 27.28 -10.33
N ALA A 7 -1.28 28.02 -9.20
CA ALA A 7 -0.24 27.99 -8.17
C ALA A 7 -0.20 26.65 -7.42
N GLN A 8 -1.34 26.00 -7.23
CA GLN A 8 -1.41 24.67 -6.58
C GLN A 8 -0.88 23.57 -7.51
N SER A 9 -1.16 23.61 -8.82
CA SER A 9 -0.64 22.63 -9.77
C SER A 9 0.88 22.72 -9.93
N GLY A 10 1.45 23.92 -9.95
CA GLY A 10 2.91 24.14 -10.00
C GLY A 10 3.64 23.62 -8.74
N LEU A 11 3.07 23.83 -7.56
CA LEU A 11 3.64 23.36 -6.29
C LEU A 11 3.62 21.83 -6.16
N VAL A 12 2.61 21.16 -6.70
CA VAL A 12 2.50 19.70 -6.71
C VAL A 12 3.56 19.08 -7.63
N ASP A 13 3.79 19.67 -8.79
CA ASP A 13 4.78 19.17 -9.75
C ASP A 13 6.24 19.38 -9.26
N GLU A 14 6.56 20.53 -8.69
CA GLU A 14 7.86 20.78 -8.07
C GLU A 14 8.15 19.85 -6.88
N ARG A 15 7.16 19.49 -6.08
CA ARG A 15 7.33 18.55 -4.97
C ARG A 15 7.58 17.12 -5.48
N LYS A 16 6.89 16.70 -6.53
CA LYS A 16 7.09 15.41 -7.17
C LYS A 16 8.50 15.27 -7.73
N VAL A 17 8.96 16.25 -8.51
CA VAL A 17 10.31 16.29 -9.07
C VAL A 17 11.38 16.25 -7.96
N ARG A 18 11.22 17.04 -6.89
CA ARG A 18 12.16 17.04 -5.75
C ARG A 18 12.20 15.70 -5.01
N MET A 19 11.09 14.97 -4.96
CA MET A 19 11.04 13.68 -4.29
C MET A 19 11.71 12.58 -5.13
N GLU A 20 11.51 12.58 -6.44
CA GLU A 20 12.19 11.67 -7.36
C GLU A 20 13.72 11.89 -7.31
N ASP A 21 14.17 13.14 -7.32
CA ASP A 21 15.58 13.50 -7.16
C ASP A 21 16.15 13.05 -5.80
N ALA A 22 15.40 13.22 -4.72
CA ALA A 22 15.81 12.81 -3.37
C ALA A 22 15.91 11.28 -3.23
N LEU A 23 15.15 10.52 -4.02
CA LEU A 23 15.22 9.07 -4.06
C LEU A 23 16.35 8.54 -4.95
N GLY A 24 16.95 9.38 -5.79
CA GLY A 24 17.96 8.97 -6.76
C GLY A 24 17.41 8.01 -7.83
N LEU A 25 16.11 8.06 -8.10
CA LEU A 25 15.44 7.23 -9.09
C LEU A 25 15.34 7.96 -10.44
N PRO A 26 15.13 7.23 -11.56
CA PRO A 26 14.89 7.85 -12.87
C PRO A 26 13.69 8.82 -12.81
N HIS A 27 13.75 9.89 -13.60
CA HIS A 27 12.73 10.94 -13.65
C HIS A 27 11.32 10.41 -14.00
N ASP A 28 11.25 9.33 -14.76
CA ASP A 28 10.00 8.68 -15.18
C ASP A 28 9.61 7.46 -14.31
N ALA A 29 10.33 7.24 -13.19
CA ALA A 29 10.16 6.06 -12.32
C ALA A 29 8.71 5.79 -11.91
N PHE A 30 7.93 6.86 -11.71
CA PHE A 30 6.55 6.77 -11.24
C PHE A 30 5.49 6.96 -12.33
N THR A 31 5.87 6.91 -13.61
CA THR A 31 4.93 6.94 -14.72
C THR A 31 4.21 5.60 -14.87
N LYS A 32 2.96 5.64 -15.35
CA LYS A 32 2.15 4.46 -15.67
C LYS A 32 2.02 4.30 -17.19
N LEU A 33 1.87 3.07 -17.69
CA LEU A 33 1.55 2.83 -19.11
C LEU A 33 0.14 3.29 -19.44
N ASP A 34 -0.80 3.05 -18.52
CA ASP A 34 -2.15 3.57 -18.59
C ASP A 34 -2.26 4.83 -17.72
N PRO A 35 -2.27 6.04 -18.32
CA PRO A 35 -2.37 7.29 -17.62
C PRO A 35 -3.81 7.69 -17.26
N GLU A 36 -4.82 6.87 -17.64
CA GLU A 36 -6.21 7.13 -17.31
C GLU A 36 -6.37 7.21 -15.78
N ASP A 37 -7.34 8.03 -15.36
CA ASP A 37 -7.63 8.21 -13.94
C ASP A 37 -7.86 6.88 -13.22
N ASP A 38 -7.19 6.69 -12.11
CA ASP A 38 -7.33 5.49 -11.31
C ASP A 38 -8.78 5.29 -10.81
N GLU A 39 -9.55 6.37 -10.60
CA GLU A 39 -10.96 6.28 -10.21
C GLU A 39 -11.79 5.54 -11.27
N ILE A 40 -11.53 5.78 -12.56
CA ILE A 40 -12.20 5.07 -13.66
C ILE A 40 -11.78 3.60 -13.69
N PHE A 41 -10.48 3.33 -13.52
CA PHE A 41 -9.96 1.97 -13.51
C PHE A 41 -10.53 1.13 -12.38
N TYR A 42 -10.71 1.70 -11.18
CA TYR A 42 -11.21 0.99 -10.00
C TYR A 42 -12.75 1.06 -9.84
N GLU A 43 -13.49 1.75 -10.72
CA GLU A 43 -14.96 1.79 -10.70
C GLU A 43 -15.61 0.40 -10.85
N PRO A 44 -15.17 -0.49 -11.78
CA PRO A 44 -15.74 -1.82 -11.90
C PRO A 44 -15.47 -2.69 -10.67
N LEU A 45 -16.54 -3.27 -10.09
CA LEU A 45 -16.48 -4.17 -8.95
C LEU A 45 -15.66 -5.44 -9.26
N ARG A 46 -14.70 -5.78 -8.39
CA ARG A 46 -13.83 -6.96 -8.51
C ARG A 46 -13.82 -7.75 -7.22
N LEU A 47 -14.77 -8.67 -7.05
CA LEU A 47 -14.81 -9.60 -5.90
C LEU A 47 -14.01 -10.88 -6.23
N VAL A 48 -12.72 -10.71 -6.53
CA VAL A 48 -11.80 -11.80 -6.86
C VAL A 48 -10.53 -11.71 -6.01
N HIS A 49 -9.90 -12.83 -5.73
CA HIS A 49 -8.57 -12.82 -5.14
C HIS A 49 -7.52 -12.46 -6.21
N HIS A 50 -6.60 -11.59 -5.87
CA HIS A 50 -5.53 -11.15 -6.78
C HIS A 50 -4.23 -11.95 -6.61
N ILE A 51 -4.19 -12.85 -5.63
CA ILE A 51 -3.13 -13.80 -5.34
C ILE A 51 -3.76 -15.18 -5.07
N ASP A 52 -2.99 -16.24 -5.21
CA ASP A 52 -3.47 -17.60 -5.01
C ASP A 52 -3.66 -17.96 -3.53
N ASP A 53 -4.28 -19.13 -3.28
CA ASP A 53 -4.58 -19.61 -1.94
C ASP A 53 -3.32 -19.89 -1.11
N GLY A 54 -2.21 -20.30 -1.76
CA GLY A 54 -0.93 -20.52 -1.10
C GLY A 54 -0.33 -19.22 -0.56
N ALA A 55 -0.30 -18.17 -1.38
CA ALA A 55 0.14 -16.84 -1.00
C ALA A 55 -0.78 -16.23 0.08
N ILE A 56 -2.11 -16.41 -0.03
CA ILE A 56 -3.07 -15.97 0.99
C ILE A 56 -2.79 -16.66 2.32
N ALA A 57 -2.60 -17.98 2.33
CA ALA A 57 -2.33 -18.73 3.56
C ALA A 57 -1.02 -18.28 4.22
N ALA A 58 0.04 -18.06 3.43
CA ALA A 58 1.33 -17.58 3.91
C ALA A 58 1.21 -16.18 4.52
N LEU A 59 0.51 -15.26 3.84
CA LEU A 59 0.29 -13.89 4.30
C LEU A 59 -0.55 -13.86 5.59
N THR A 60 -1.65 -14.63 5.64
CA THR A 60 -2.49 -14.78 6.84
C THR A 60 -1.68 -15.30 8.02
N GLY A 61 -0.83 -16.32 7.78
CA GLY A 61 0.08 -16.86 8.79
C GLY A 61 1.11 -15.84 9.28
N PHE A 62 1.56 -14.95 8.42
CA PHE A 62 2.47 -13.85 8.77
C PHE A 62 1.76 -12.78 9.58
N TYR A 63 0.59 -12.31 9.15
CA TYR A 63 -0.22 -11.33 9.88
C TYR A 63 -0.53 -11.79 11.31
N ARG A 64 -0.81 -13.09 11.51
CA ARG A 64 -1.04 -13.69 12.84
C ARG A 64 0.12 -13.46 13.81
N LYS A 65 1.35 -13.36 13.30
CA LYS A 65 2.57 -13.21 14.11
C LYS A 65 2.94 -11.75 14.36
N VAL A 66 2.63 -10.85 13.41
CA VAL A 66 3.21 -9.49 13.41
C VAL A 66 2.19 -8.40 13.71
N LEU A 67 0.89 -8.64 13.49
CA LEU A 67 -0.15 -7.65 13.78
C LEU A 67 -0.63 -7.77 15.23
N PRO A 68 -0.82 -6.64 15.95
CA PRO A 68 -1.23 -6.65 17.36
C PRO A 68 -2.70 -7.06 17.50
N ALA A 69 -2.96 -8.20 18.13
CA ALA A 69 -4.32 -8.61 18.50
C ALA A 69 -4.97 -7.55 19.41
N GLY A 70 -6.25 -7.26 19.18
CA GLY A 70 -6.98 -6.21 19.90
C GLY A 70 -6.58 -4.77 19.53
N GLY A 71 -5.64 -4.56 18.59
CA GLY A 71 -5.21 -3.25 18.13
C GLY A 71 -6.19 -2.58 17.16
N VAL A 72 -5.98 -1.29 16.92
CA VAL A 72 -6.62 -0.53 15.82
C VAL A 72 -5.75 -0.66 14.59
N LEU A 73 -6.26 -1.27 13.52
CA LEU A 73 -5.51 -1.50 12.29
C LEU A 73 -6.03 -0.63 11.13
N LEU A 74 -5.12 -0.29 10.21
CA LEU A 74 -5.45 0.34 8.92
C LEU A 74 -5.08 -0.61 7.78
N ASP A 75 -6.06 -0.98 6.97
CA ASP A 75 -5.87 -1.68 5.71
C ASP A 75 -5.92 -0.66 4.57
N LEU A 76 -4.73 -0.21 4.16
CA LEU A 76 -4.56 0.85 3.16
C LEU A 76 -4.53 0.25 1.76
N MET A 77 -5.29 0.83 0.83
CA MET A 77 -5.51 0.31 -0.53
C MET A 77 -6.16 -1.09 -0.52
N SER A 78 -7.12 -1.24 0.38
CA SER A 78 -7.92 -2.45 0.62
C SER A 78 -8.98 -2.65 -0.46
N SER A 79 -9.57 -3.83 -0.45
CA SER A 79 -10.69 -4.24 -1.28
C SER A 79 -11.70 -5.04 -0.42
N TRP A 80 -12.41 -5.99 -1.02
CA TRP A 80 -13.44 -6.80 -0.37
C TRP A 80 -12.90 -7.83 0.65
N VAL A 81 -11.58 -8.00 0.77
CA VAL A 81 -10.92 -8.96 1.67
C VAL A 81 -9.58 -8.40 2.18
N SER A 82 -9.27 -8.64 3.45
CA SER A 82 -8.04 -8.16 4.11
C SER A 82 -7.05 -9.29 4.42
N HIS A 83 -7.35 -10.55 4.09
CA HIS A 83 -6.52 -11.75 4.35
C HIS A 83 -6.05 -11.90 5.82
N LEU A 84 -6.81 -11.35 6.77
CA LEU A 84 -6.51 -11.41 8.19
C LEU A 84 -6.85 -12.78 8.80
N PRO A 85 -6.14 -13.21 9.86
CA PRO A 85 -6.49 -14.41 10.60
C PRO A 85 -7.93 -14.34 11.12
N PRO A 86 -8.79 -15.34 10.79
CA PRO A 86 -10.21 -15.26 11.14
C PRO A 86 -10.47 -15.32 12.64
N GLU A 87 -9.58 -15.94 13.40
CA GLU A 87 -9.68 -16.13 14.84
C GLU A 87 -9.19 -14.94 15.68
N ILE A 88 -8.52 -13.96 15.06
CA ILE A 88 -8.00 -12.79 15.78
C ILE A 88 -8.97 -11.63 15.67
N GLU A 89 -9.38 -11.12 16.82
CA GLU A 89 -10.20 -9.92 16.95
C GLU A 89 -9.32 -8.66 17.07
N TYR A 90 -9.79 -7.57 16.45
CA TYR A 90 -9.17 -6.24 16.49
C TYR A 90 -10.17 -5.23 17.05
N ALA A 91 -9.68 -4.23 17.78
CA ALA A 91 -10.52 -3.16 18.35
C ALA A 91 -11.23 -2.36 17.26
N ALA A 92 -10.54 -2.14 16.14
CA ALA A 92 -11.11 -1.56 14.93
C ALA A 92 -10.28 -1.93 13.71
N MET A 93 -10.96 -2.13 12.59
CA MET A 93 -10.37 -2.28 11.27
C MET A 93 -10.82 -1.12 10.39
N ILE A 94 -9.90 -0.26 10.02
CA ILE A 94 -10.16 0.89 9.14
C ILE A 94 -9.72 0.50 7.73
N GLY A 95 -10.64 0.52 6.78
CA GLY A 95 -10.34 0.29 5.37
C GLY A 95 -10.12 1.59 4.61
N HIS A 96 -9.24 1.57 3.63
CA HIS A 96 -9.14 2.59 2.61
C HIS A 96 -9.08 1.94 1.25
N GLY A 97 -9.79 2.46 0.27
CA GLY A 97 -9.78 1.98 -1.11
C GLY A 97 -10.44 2.98 -2.05
N MET A 98 -10.63 2.57 -3.29
CA MET A 98 -11.25 3.41 -4.32
C MET A 98 -12.62 2.89 -4.75
N ASN A 99 -12.99 1.65 -4.44
CA ASN A 99 -14.31 1.08 -4.75
C ASN A 99 -15.13 0.89 -3.47
N LYS A 100 -16.22 1.67 -3.37
CA LYS A 100 -17.11 1.64 -2.21
C LYS A 100 -17.73 0.26 -1.99
N ALA A 101 -18.22 -0.38 -3.05
CA ALA A 101 -18.91 -1.66 -2.96
C ALA A 101 -17.98 -2.80 -2.51
N GLU A 102 -16.70 -2.75 -2.90
CA GLU A 102 -15.68 -3.69 -2.42
C GLU A 102 -15.43 -3.51 -0.92
N LEU A 103 -15.27 -2.27 -0.44
CA LEU A 103 -15.05 -2.01 0.98
C LEU A 103 -16.27 -2.38 1.83
N GLU A 104 -17.50 -2.13 1.33
CA GLU A 104 -18.74 -2.57 1.99
C GLU A 104 -18.88 -4.09 2.07
N ALA A 105 -18.33 -4.80 1.09
CA ALA A 105 -18.34 -6.27 1.07
C ALA A 105 -17.26 -6.90 1.99
N ASN A 106 -16.30 -6.13 2.49
CA ASN A 106 -15.23 -6.64 3.34
C ASN A 106 -15.73 -6.85 4.79
N PRO A 107 -15.90 -8.11 5.25
CA PRO A 107 -16.49 -8.39 6.56
C PRO A 107 -15.56 -8.02 7.73
N ARG A 108 -14.30 -7.70 7.47
CA ARG A 108 -13.34 -7.35 8.54
C ARG A 108 -13.33 -5.87 8.85
N LEU A 109 -13.82 -5.00 7.94
CA LEU A 109 -13.79 -3.55 8.14
C LEU A 109 -14.89 -3.10 9.09
N SER A 110 -14.53 -2.35 10.13
CA SER A 110 -15.48 -1.69 11.02
C SER A 110 -15.91 -0.31 10.49
N ARG A 111 -15.06 0.32 9.70
CA ARG A 111 -15.29 1.58 8.98
C ARG A 111 -14.31 1.70 7.83
N TRP A 112 -14.59 2.58 6.87
CA TRP A 112 -13.73 2.82 5.73
C TRP A 112 -13.90 4.24 5.18
N PHE A 113 -12.97 4.63 4.30
CA PHE A 113 -13.02 5.88 3.55
C PHE A 113 -12.52 5.68 2.13
N ILE A 114 -12.99 6.52 1.20
CA ILE A 114 -12.62 6.52 -0.21
C ILE A 114 -11.67 7.67 -0.46
N GLN A 115 -10.54 7.40 -1.09
CA GLN A 115 -9.55 8.41 -1.45
C GLN A 115 -8.67 7.91 -2.59
N ASN A 116 -8.29 8.81 -3.51
CA ASN A 116 -7.25 8.56 -4.50
C ASN A 116 -5.91 9.08 -3.96
N LEU A 117 -5.06 8.18 -3.48
CA LEU A 117 -3.75 8.52 -2.89
C LEU A 117 -2.75 9.11 -3.90
N ASN A 118 -2.98 8.96 -5.20
CA ASN A 118 -2.19 9.62 -6.23
C ASN A 118 -2.59 11.09 -6.45
N ARG A 119 -3.75 11.52 -5.91
CA ARG A 119 -4.23 12.91 -5.91
C ARG A 119 -4.04 13.60 -4.57
N ASP A 120 -4.39 12.91 -3.50
CA ASP A 120 -4.23 13.40 -2.12
C ASP A 120 -3.57 12.32 -1.27
N THR A 121 -2.37 12.61 -0.81
CA THR A 121 -1.55 11.69 0.00
C THR A 121 -1.83 11.77 1.49
N ARG A 122 -2.64 12.78 1.92
CA ARG A 122 -2.93 12.98 3.34
C ARG A 122 -4.13 12.16 3.77
N LEU A 123 -3.92 11.25 4.70
CA LEU A 123 -4.98 10.39 5.24
C LEU A 123 -5.91 11.19 6.19
N PRO A 124 -7.24 11.01 6.11
CA PRO A 124 -8.22 11.66 6.98
C PRO A 124 -8.27 11.00 8.37
N LEU A 125 -7.12 10.74 8.94
CA LEU A 125 -6.93 10.11 10.24
C LEU A 125 -6.09 11.01 11.14
N ALA A 126 -6.38 10.95 12.47
CA ALA A 126 -5.60 11.68 13.45
C ALA A 126 -4.18 11.10 13.60
N ASP A 127 -3.26 11.92 14.08
CA ASP A 127 -1.92 11.51 14.43
C ASP A 127 -1.97 10.41 15.50
N ALA A 128 -1.07 9.44 15.43
CA ALA A 128 -0.92 8.36 16.40
C ALA A 128 -2.25 7.65 16.75
N SER A 129 -3.09 7.37 15.74
CA SER A 129 -4.44 6.82 15.92
C SER A 129 -4.55 5.32 15.62
N VAL A 130 -3.55 4.71 14.94
CA VAL A 130 -3.54 3.28 14.61
C VAL A 130 -2.32 2.57 15.17
N ASP A 131 -2.47 1.30 15.54
CA ASP A 131 -1.40 0.49 16.14
C ASP A 131 -0.55 -0.20 15.08
N ALA A 132 -1.16 -0.58 13.96
CA ALA A 132 -0.45 -1.12 12.80
C ALA A 132 -1.22 -0.80 11.50
N ALA A 133 -0.49 -0.82 10.39
CA ALA A 133 -1.06 -0.68 9.06
C ALA A 133 -0.56 -1.78 8.13
N MET A 134 -1.33 -2.08 7.08
CA MET A 134 -0.95 -3.01 6.04
C MET A 134 -1.30 -2.47 4.66
N ILE A 135 -0.48 -2.82 3.68
CA ILE A 135 -0.68 -2.59 2.25
C ILE A 135 -0.47 -3.94 1.56
N CYS A 136 -1.52 -4.51 0.98
CA CYS A 136 -1.45 -5.82 0.34
C CYS A 136 -1.54 -5.68 -1.18
N VAL A 137 -0.53 -6.18 -1.89
CA VAL A 137 -0.38 -6.23 -3.36
C VAL A 137 -0.81 -4.96 -4.10
N SER A 138 -0.52 -3.79 -3.53
CA SER A 138 -1.00 -2.51 -4.08
C SER A 138 0.02 -1.35 -4.05
N ILE A 139 1.15 -1.48 -3.35
CA ILE A 139 2.19 -0.44 -3.26
C ILE A 139 2.71 0.00 -4.64
N GLN A 140 2.73 -0.90 -5.62
CA GLN A 140 3.19 -0.69 -6.99
C GLN A 140 2.36 0.31 -7.79
N TYR A 141 1.21 0.74 -7.29
CA TYR A 141 0.33 1.70 -7.97
C TYR A 141 0.48 3.13 -7.47
N LEU A 142 1.27 3.36 -6.42
CA LEU A 142 1.52 4.69 -5.87
C LEU A 142 2.54 5.46 -6.70
N GLN A 143 2.15 6.65 -7.14
CA GLN A 143 3.01 7.59 -7.85
C GLN A 143 3.76 8.54 -6.89
N GLN A 144 3.33 8.62 -5.63
CA GLN A 144 3.95 9.40 -4.56
C GLN A 144 4.15 8.54 -3.30
N PRO A 145 4.84 7.37 -3.41
CA PRO A 145 4.89 6.39 -2.31
C PRO A 145 5.46 6.97 -1.02
N VAL A 146 6.53 7.75 -1.09
CA VAL A 146 7.15 8.33 0.11
C VAL A 146 6.21 9.33 0.80
N ALA A 147 5.46 10.14 0.07
CA ALA A 147 4.52 11.08 0.66
C ALA A 147 3.38 10.34 1.39
N VAL A 148 2.83 9.29 0.77
CA VAL A 148 1.79 8.44 1.39
C VAL A 148 2.34 7.73 2.62
N LEU A 149 3.52 7.14 2.53
CA LEU A 149 4.14 6.41 3.64
C LEU A 149 4.57 7.36 4.79
N SER A 150 4.99 8.58 4.48
CA SER A 150 5.28 9.60 5.52
C SER A 150 4.00 10.01 6.28
N ASP A 151 2.89 10.16 5.58
CA ASP A 151 1.62 10.45 6.26
C ASP A 151 1.11 9.22 7.04
N LEU A 152 1.38 8.02 6.54
CA LEU A 152 1.12 6.78 7.27
C LEU A 152 1.95 6.68 8.56
N ALA A 153 3.22 7.11 8.52
CA ALA A 153 4.05 7.20 9.73
C ALA A 153 3.46 8.18 10.77
N ARG A 154 2.84 9.28 10.33
CA ARG A 154 2.13 10.23 11.21
C ARG A 154 0.94 9.57 11.93
N VAL A 155 0.16 8.76 11.23
CA VAL A 155 -1.05 8.15 11.82
C VAL A 155 -0.76 6.92 12.66
N LEU A 156 0.40 6.28 12.49
CA LEU A 156 0.86 5.20 13.35
C LEU A 156 1.25 5.73 14.73
N ARG A 157 0.92 4.97 15.76
CA ARG A 157 1.42 5.21 17.12
C ARG A 157 2.92 4.94 17.21
N PRO A 158 3.64 5.59 18.13
CA PRO A 158 5.06 5.26 18.37
C PRO A 158 5.26 3.75 18.59
N GLY A 159 6.18 3.16 17.85
CA GLY A 159 6.42 1.71 17.83
C GLY A 159 5.45 0.92 16.94
N GLY A 160 4.47 1.57 16.34
CA GLY A 160 3.55 0.97 15.37
C GLY A 160 4.26 0.44 14.13
N SER A 161 3.70 -0.59 13.53
CA SER A 161 4.30 -1.26 12.36
C SER A 161 3.48 -1.08 11.09
N LEU A 162 4.17 -1.03 9.96
CA LEU A 162 3.60 -1.12 8.63
C LEU A 162 4.09 -2.40 7.97
N VAL A 163 3.16 -3.20 7.45
CA VAL A 163 3.45 -4.40 6.65
C VAL A 163 3.06 -4.11 5.21
N ILE A 164 4.03 -4.10 4.30
CA ILE A 164 3.80 -3.99 2.86
C ILE A 164 4.10 -5.35 2.24
N SER A 165 3.07 -5.98 1.67
CA SER A 165 3.21 -7.27 1.00
C SER A 165 2.94 -7.15 -0.50
N PHE A 166 3.65 -7.95 -1.28
CA PHE A 166 3.53 -7.98 -2.74
C PHE A 166 3.88 -9.36 -3.29
N SER A 167 3.46 -9.59 -4.54
CA SER A 167 3.62 -10.81 -5.29
C SER A 167 4.02 -10.45 -6.73
N ASN A 168 4.23 -11.46 -7.58
CA ASN A 168 4.41 -11.29 -9.04
C ASN A 168 3.11 -10.88 -9.76
N ARG A 169 1.97 -10.81 -9.05
CA ARG A 169 0.66 -10.41 -9.61
C ARG A 169 0.46 -8.90 -9.51
N CYS A 170 0.18 -8.26 -10.63
CA CYS A 170 -0.20 -6.85 -10.65
C CYS A 170 -1.00 -6.48 -11.90
N PHE A 171 -1.72 -5.37 -11.85
CA PHE A 171 -2.26 -4.70 -13.02
C PHE A 171 -1.11 -3.99 -13.75
N TRP A 172 -0.48 -4.68 -14.68
CA TRP A 172 0.76 -4.25 -15.32
C TRP A 172 0.74 -2.81 -15.86
N THR A 173 -0.36 -2.41 -16.49
CA THR A 173 -0.50 -1.07 -17.07
C THR A 173 -0.64 0.04 -16.02
N LYS A 174 -1.13 -0.29 -14.82
CA LYS A 174 -1.28 0.63 -13.68
C LYS A 174 -0.07 0.62 -12.74
N ALA A 175 0.82 -0.38 -12.82
CA ALA A 175 2.06 -0.39 -12.05
C ALA A 175 3.01 0.69 -12.57
N VAL A 176 3.69 1.38 -11.63
CA VAL A 176 4.67 2.41 -11.96
C VAL A 176 5.90 1.85 -12.69
N ALA A 177 6.57 2.67 -13.51
CA ALA A 177 7.64 2.23 -14.41
C ALA A 177 8.76 1.50 -13.66
N ILE A 178 9.23 2.04 -12.55
CA ILE A 178 10.29 1.42 -11.77
C ILE A 178 9.93 0.02 -11.29
N TRP A 179 8.66 -0.21 -10.89
CA TRP A 179 8.19 -1.53 -10.45
C TRP A 179 8.30 -2.56 -11.59
N ARG A 180 7.88 -2.19 -12.81
CA ARG A 180 7.91 -3.07 -13.98
C ARG A 180 9.31 -3.46 -14.45
N MET A 181 10.34 -2.75 -14.00
CA MET A 181 11.74 -2.99 -14.38
C MET A 181 12.50 -3.88 -13.39
N LEU A 182 11.92 -4.16 -12.24
CA LEU A 182 12.56 -4.88 -11.14
C LEU A 182 12.01 -6.31 -11.01
N ASP A 183 12.82 -7.17 -10.44
CA ASP A 183 12.44 -8.49 -9.94
C ASP A 183 11.99 -8.41 -8.47
N ASP A 184 11.66 -9.54 -7.88
CA ASP A 184 11.18 -9.65 -6.51
C ASP A 184 12.14 -9.06 -5.47
N GLU A 185 13.46 -9.30 -5.64
CA GLU A 185 14.47 -8.74 -4.76
C GLU A 185 14.58 -7.22 -4.93
N GLY A 186 14.55 -6.75 -6.16
CA GLY A 186 14.50 -5.32 -6.48
C GLY A 186 13.26 -4.65 -5.93
N HIS A 187 12.09 -5.29 -5.96
CA HIS A 187 10.86 -4.79 -5.33
C HIS A 187 11.03 -4.64 -3.81
N ALA A 188 11.62 -5.64 -3.14
CA ALA A 188 11.87 -5.58 -1.69
C ALA A 188 12.82 -4.43 -1.33
N GLN A 189 13.90 -4.25 -2.10
CA GLN A 189 14.85 -3.16 -1.93
C GLN A 189 14.20 -1.79 -2.16
N LEU A 190 13.37 -1.66 -3.20
CA LEU A 190 12.63 -0.44 -3.52
C LEU A 190 11.65 -0.06 -2.40
N VAL A 191 10.86 -1.01 -1.90
CA VAL A 191 9.94 -0.79 -0.78
C VAL A 191 10.71 -0.39 0.48
N GLY A 192 11.80 -1.07 0.79
CA GLY A 192 12.68 -0.70 1.90
C GLY A 192 13.28 0.70 1.74
N HIS A 193 13.58 1.12 0.51
CA HIS A 193 14.04 2.46 0.19
C HIS A 193 12.95 3.51 0.45
N TYR A 194 11.72 3.27 0.01
CA TYR A 194 10.58 4.14 0.31
C TYR A 194 10.36 4.31 1.82
N LEU A 195 10.38 3.20 2.56
CA LEU A 195 10.19 3.21 4.01
C LEU A 195 11.24 4.05 4.73
N ARG A 196 12.53 3.91 4.36
CA ARG A 196 13.61 4.74 4.93
C ARG A 196 13.38 6.22 4.71
N HIS A 197 13.00 6.63 3.50
CA HIS A 197 12.74 8.03 3.18
C HIS A 197 11.45 8.56 3.82
N ALA A 198 10.50 7.69 4.13
CA ALA A 198 9.28 8.03 4.86
C ALA A 198 9.48 8.09 6.39
N GLY A 199 10.69 7.82 6.90
CA GLY A 199 11.01 7.91 8.32
C GLY A 199 10.87 6.62 9.12
N PHE A 200 10.52 5.50 8.46
CA PHE A 200 10.48 4.19 9.12
C PHE A 200 11.88 3.67 9.44
N ARG A 201 11.95 2.89 10.49
CA ARG A 201 13.18 2.24 11.00
C ARG A 201 12.93 0.75 11.15
N GLN A 202 13.97 -0.01 11.55
CA GLN A 202 13.88 -1.46 11.76
C GLN A 202 13.17 -2.16 10.59
N ILE A 203 13.70 -1.90 9.37
CA ILE A 203 13.09 -2.41 8.14
C ILE A 203 13.59 -3.83 7.92
N GLU A 204 12.66 -4.78 7.84
CA GLU A 204 12.90 -6.20 7.67
C GLU A 204 12.16 -6.72 6.44
N THR A 205 12.81 -7.59 5.66
CA THR A 205 12.20 -8.27 4.51
C THR A 205 11.98 -9.75 4.87
N HIS A 206 10.79 -10.25 4.57
CA HIS A 206 10.37 -11.62 4.80
C HIS A 206 9.86 -12.25 3.51
N ARG A 207 10.45 -13.36 3.10
CA ARG A 207 9.91 -14.20 2.03
C ARG A 207 8.93 -15.18 2.65
N LEU A 208 7.64 -15.03 2.32
CA LEU A 208 6.55 -15.77 2.95
C LEU A 208 6.18 -17.02 2.16
N ALA A 209 6.25 -16.95 0.84
CA ALA A 209 6.06 -18.06 -0.08
C ALA A 209 7.03 -17.94 -1.26
N GLU A 210 7.50 -19.09 -1.75
CA GLU A 210 8.29 -19.18 -2.97
C GLU A 210 7.37 -19.36 -4.18
N TRP A 211 7.85 -18.90 -5.34
CA TRP A 211 7.20 -19.23 -6.58
C TRP A 211 7.38 -20.71 -6.91
N VAL A 212 6.30 -21.41 -7.16
CA VAL A 212 6.28 -22.77 -7.65
C VAL A 212 5.31 -22.81 -8.83
N GLU A 213 5.81 -23.21 -10.02
CA GLU A 213 5.03 -23.23 -11.24
C GLU A 213 3.71 -23.99 -11.05
N ASP A 214 2.60 -23.36 -11.42
CA ASP A 214 1.22 -23.85 -11.30
C ASP A 214 0.76 -24.21 -9.87
N VAL A 215 1.52 -23.86 -8.83
CA VAL A 215 1.22 -24.21 -7.43
C VAL A 215 1.13 -23.01 -6.53
N SER A 216 2.08 -22.06 -6.58
CA SER A 216 2.14 -20.96 -5.61
C SER A 216 2.75 -19.71 -6.24
N ASP A 217 2.05 -18.59 -6.10
CA ASP A 217 2.60 -17.26 -6.33
C ASP A 217 3.64 -16.94 -5.23
N PRO A 218 4.75 -16.25 -5.56
CA PRO A 218 5.66 -15.77 -4.54
C PRO A 218 4.95 -14.72 -3.67
N MET A 219 5.25 -14.68 -2.38
CA MET A 219 4.76 -13.66 -1.48
C MET A 219 5.91 -13.13 -0.63
N ILE A 220 6.12 -11.83 -0.71
CA ILE A 220 7.15 -11.12 0.04
C ILE A 220 6.48 -10.04 0.90
N ALA A 221 6.97 -9.85 2.11
CA ALA A 221 6.56 -8.75 2.98
C ALA A 221 7.77 -7.94 3.43
N VAL A 222 7.63 -6.62 3.41
CA VAL A 222 8.59 -5.68 4.01
C VAL A 222 7.90 -4.99 5.18
N VAL A 223 8.51 -5.07 6.36
CA VAL A 223 7.97 -4.49 7.60
C VAL A 223 8.85 -3.32 8.00
N GLY A 224 8.24 -2.20 8.36
CA GLY A 224 8.91 -1.04 8.97
C GLY A 224 8.20 -0.60 10.24
N ARG A 225 8.94 0.03 11.18
CA ARG A 225 8.38 0.59 12.43
C ARG A 225 8.66 2.09 12.54
N VAL A 226 7.74 2.82 13.16
CA VAL A 226 7.91 4.25 13.46
C VAL A 226 8.44 4.49 14.87
#